data_844dec9dfc32cfc32e38dec8b17cdb72
#
_entry.id   844dec9dfc32cfc32e38dec8b17cdb72
#
_cell.length_a   1.000
_cell.length_b   1.000
_cell.length_c   1.000
_cell.angle_alpha   90.00
_cell.angle_beta   90.00
_cell.angle_gamma   90.00
#
_symmetry.space_group_name_H-M   'P 1'
#
loop_
_entity.id
_entity.type
_entity.pdbx_description
1 polymer ?
#
loop_
_entity_poly.entity_id
_entity_poly.type
_entity_poly.pdbx_seq_one_letter_code
_entity_poly.pdbx_strand_id
1 'polypeptide(L)'
;VHNKLTTEGKIKRPGGSQKLVYLWNRYKKTIAVAASIAGVTALVISGMITSLTPKADKAQIENLGRKIDILEKNQNHTRRELSDVKNKIEIPGVPAKFGGTGFLIDAKGYLVTNAHVVNKAEKITVQSKSGVELSAVTIFSDDSLDIAILKISDSLYKPLNALPYFINRKSVVDLAEPIFTLGYPREEIVYGQGYLSAKTGFNGDTLTCQISISANPGNSGGPVINKDGEIIGILSTRQTSAEGVVFAIKSKNIFKALDGLKKDSSNLHIKLPTTSAIKNIDRTQQVKKIEECVFMVKGY
;
A
#
# COMPACT_ATOMS: atom_id res chain seq x y z
N VAL A 1 -54.83 -39.20 31.68
CA VAL A 1 -56.26 -38.88 31.80
C VAL A 1 -56.71 -37.98 30.65
N HIS A 2 -55.96 -36.91 30.30
CA HIS A 2 -56.31 -35.94 29.21
C HIS A 2 -56.29 -36.57 27.80
N ASN A 3 -55.35 -37.50 27.53
CA ASN A 3 -55.26 -38.19 26.26
C ASN A 3 -56.37 -39.23 26.07
N LYS A 4 -56.93 -39.87 27.17
CA LYS A 4 -57.99 -40.86 27.11
C LYS A 4 -59.35 -40.21 26.77
N LEU A 5 -59.55 -38.95 27.24
CA LEU A 5 -60.85 -38.26 27.01
C LEU A 5 -60.91 -37.63 25.59
N THR A 6 -59.78 -37.44 24.92
CA THR A 6 -59.75 -36.98 23.53
C THR A 6 -60.02 -38.09 22.52
N THR A 7 -59.73 -39.35 22.85
CA THR A 7 -60.01 -40.51 22.00
C THR A 7 -61.53 -40.92 22.03
N GLU A 8 -62.25 -40.50 23.08
CA GLU A 8 -63.72 -40.77 23.22
C GLU A 8 -64.59 -39.65 22.65
N GLY A 9 -64.00 -38.62 21.95
CA GLY A 9 -64.76 -37.56 21.28
C GLY A 9 -65.44 -36.55 22.22
N LYS A 10 -65.18 -36.60 23.52
CA LYS A 10 -65.87 -35.77 24.52
C LYS A 10 -65.25 -34.39 24.75
N ILE A 11 -64.00 -34.12 24.27
CA ILE A 11 -63.39 -32.84 24.39
C ILE A 11 -62.69 -32.45 23.07
N LYS A 12 -63.14 -31.42 22.39
CA LYS A 12 -62.46 -30.81 21.24
C LYS A 12 -61.20 -30.08 21.72
N ARG A 13 -60.02 -30.37 21.13
CA ARG A 13 -58.82 -29.60 21.37
C ARG A 13 -59.04 -28.17 20.86
N PRO A 14 -58.82 -27.14 21.66
CA PRO A 14 -58.96 -25.78 21.17
C PRO A 14 -57.93 -25.53 20.07
N GLY A 15 -58.35 -25.00 18.93
CA GLY A 15 -57.49 -24.61 17.83
C GLY A 15 -56.45 -23.56 18.29
N GLY A 16 -55.34 -23.43 17.55
CA GLY A 16 -54.21 -22.55 17.93
C GLY A 16 -54.61 -21.09 18.26
N SER A 17 -55.65 -20.57 17.61
CA SER A 17 -56.22 -19.23 17.87
C SER A 17 -56.87 -19.11 19.26
N GLN A 18 -57.52 -20.15 19.73
CA GLN A 18 -58.18 -20.13 21.07
C GLN A 18 -57.16 -20.20 22.21
N LYS A 19 -56.02 -20.86 22.03
CA LYS A 19 -54.91 -20.84 23.00
C LYS A 19 -54.26 -19.46 23.07
N LEU A 20 -54.10 -18.80 21.95
CA LEU A 20 -53.57 -17.42 21.89
C LEU A 20 -54.49 -16.43 22.62
N VAL A 21 -55.81 -16.52 22.38
CA VAL A 21 -56.80 -15.65 23.04
C VAL A 21 -56.83 -15.90 24.55
N TYR A 22 -56.74 -17.16 25.00
CA TYR A 22 -56.69 -17.50 26.43
C TYR A 22 -55.42 -16.95 27.11
N LEU A 23 -54.25 -17.13 26.49
CA LEU A 23 -53.03 -16.60 27.01
C LEU A 23 -53.03 -15.04 27.05
N TRP A 24 -53.57 -14.43 25.99
CA TRP A 24 -53.74 -12.98 25.93
C TRP A 24 -54.62 -12.48 27.08
N ASN A 25 -55.82 -13.07 27.31
CA ASN A 25 -56.69 -12.67 28.37
C ASN A 25 -56.14 -12.89 29.79
N ARG A 26 -55.30 -13.94 29.95
CA ARG A 26 -54.65 -14.24 31.23
C ARG A 26 -53.49 -13.28 31.56
N TYR A 27 -52.72 -12.89 30.54
CA TYR A 27 -51.50 -12.10 30.74
C TYR A 27 -51.57 -10.64 30.24
N LYS A 28 -52.75 -10.20 29.74
CA LYS A 28 -52.90 -8.82 29.22
C LYS A 28 -52.51 -7.73 30.17
N LYS A 29 -52.77 -7.89 31.49
CA LYS A 29 -52.38 -6.92 32.50
C LYS A 29 -50.86 -6.89 32.72
N THR A 30 -50.20 -8.03 32.77
CA THR A 30 -48.72 -8.15 32.89
C THR A 30 -48.02 -7.66 31.66
N ILE A 31 -48.54 -7.97 30.48
CA ILE A 31 -48.01 -7.45 29.21
C ILE A 31 -48.16 -5.95 29.13
N ALA A 32 -49.30 -5.39 29.54
CA ALA A 32 -49.51 -3.95 29.55
C ALA A 32 -48.53 -3.23 30.51
N VAL A 33 -48.32 -3.77 31.71
CA VAL A 33 -47.32 -3.20 32.68
C VAL A 33 -45.90 -3.30 32.11
N ALA A 34 -45.52 -4.44 31.57
CA ALA A 34 -44.19 -4.61 30.98
C ALA A 34 -43.96 -3.68 29.78
N ALA A 35 -44.95 -3.48 28.91
CA ALA A 35 -44.90 -2.56 27.80
C ALA A 35 -44.79 -1.10 28.26
N SER A 36 -45.50 -0.73 29.32
CA SER A 36 -45.41 0.61 29.89
C SER A 36 -44.03 0.92 30.51
N ILE A 37 -43.46 -0.06 31.25
CA ILE A 37 -42.13 0.06 31.80
C ILE A 37 -41.07 0.20 30.68
N ALA A 38 -41.17 -0.67 29.65
CA ALA A 38 -40.27 -0.61 28.51
C ALA A 38 -40.39 0.72 27.73
N GLY A 39 -41.60 1.24 27.58
CA GLY A 39 -41.84 2.54 26.94
C GLY A 39 -41.21 3.71 27.74
N VAL A 40 -41.43 3.72 29.06
CA VAL A 40 -40.86 4.76 29.92
C VAL A 40 -39.33 4.68 29.94
N THR A 41 -38.76 3.49 30.09
CA THR A 41 -37.27 3.33 30.05
C THR A 41 -36.68 3.73 28.72
N ALA A 42 -37.31 3.42 27.60
CA ALA A 42 -36.85 3.84 26.28
C ALA A 42 -36.89 5.38 26.12
N LEU A 43 -37.95 6.03 26.62
CA LEU A 43 -38.03 7.50 26.59
C LEU A 43 -36.99 8.17 27.48
N VAL A 44 -36.73 7.63 28.69
CA VAL A 44 -35.69 8.15 29.60
C VAL A 44 -34.30 7.99 28.98
N ILE A 45 -33.99 6.81 28.43
CA ILE A 45 -32.70 6.57 27.77
C ILE A 45 -32.54 7.46 26.54
N SER A 46 -33.57 7.60 25.69
CA SER A 46 -33.54 8.48 24.52
C SER A 46 -33.34 9.93 24.94
N GLY A 47 -34.03 10.40 25.99
CA GLY A 47 -33.86 11.75 26.56
C GLY A 47 -32.45 11.98 27.12
N MET A 48 -31.88 10.99 27.83
CA MET A 48 -30.50 11.08 28.33
C MET A 48 -29.47 11.13 27.18
N ILE A 49 -29.62 10.28 26.14
CA ILE A 49 -28.73 10.28 25.00
C ILE A 49 -28.75 11.64 24.28
N THR A 50 -29.94 12.22 24.07
CA THR A 50 -30.07 13.53 23.40
C THR A 50 -29.54 14.69 24.23
N SER A 51 -29.58 14.62 25.58
CA SER A 51 -29.07 15.69 26.45
C SER A 51 -27.57 15.55 26.78
N LEU A 52 -27.01 14.33 26.72
CA LEU A 52 -25.59 14.05 26.98
C LEU A 52 -24.72 14.03 25.73
N THR A 53 -25.30 13.88 24.52
CA THR A 53 -24.53 14.04 23.28
C THR A 53 -24.15 15.51 23.14
N PRO A 54 -22.84 15.87 23.19
CA PRO A 54 -22.44 17.23 22.88
C PRO A 54 -22.92 17.48 21.44
N LYS A 55 -23.74 18.51 21.24
CA LYS A 55 -24.07 19.00 19.92
C LYS A 55 -22.75 19.49 19.32
N ALA A 56 -22.05 18.61 18.62
CA ALA A 56 -20.93 19.02 17.80
C ALA A 56 -21.49 20.07 16.85
N ASP A 57 -21.06 21.31 17.04
CA ASP A 57 -21.49 22.42 16.20
C ASP A 57 -21.09 22.08 14.76
N LYS A 58 -22.08 21.68 13.94
CA LYS A 58 -21.86 21.38 12.50
C LYS A 58 -21.07 22.51 11.83
N ALA A 59 -21.31 23.74 12.27
CA ALA A 59 -20.58 24.92 11.80
C ALA A 59 -19.08 24.90 12.19
N GLN A 60 -18.72 24.37 13.35
CA GLN A 60 -17.31 24.25 13.76
C GLN A 60 -16.59 23.15 12.98
N ILE A 61 -17.26 22.01 12.75
CA ILE A 61 -16.71 20.90 11.95
C ILE A 61 -16.53 21.35 10.50
N GLU A 62 -17.51 22.05 9.94
CA GLU A 62 -17.43 22.57 8.58
C GLU A 62 -16.36 23.67 8.43
N ASN A 63 -16.23 24.57 9.41
CA ASN A 63 -15.15 25.56 9.45
C ASN A 63 -13.76 24.92 9.61
N LEU A 64 -13.65 23.85 10.40
CA LEU A 64 -12.40 23.10 10.56
C LEU A 64 -12.04 22.38 9.25
N GLY A 65 -13.01 21.76 8.59
CA GLY A 65 -12.85 21.15 7.25
C GLY A 65 -12.34 22.17 6.22
N ARG A 66 -12.98 23.33 6.12
CA ARG A 66 -12.53 24.42 5.21
C ARG A 66 -11.12 24.92 5.54
N LYS A 67 -10.76 25.05 6.83
CA LYS A 67 -9.40 25.44 7.23
C LYS A 67 -8.36 24.38 6.85
N ILE A 68 -8.70 23.11 6.99
CA ILE A 68 -7.83 22.00 6.59
C ILE A 68 -7.63 22.02 5.06
N ASP A 69 -8.69 22.18 4.28
CA ASP A 69 -8.63 22.27 2.81
C ASP A 69 -7.77 23.47 2.34
N ILE A 70 -7.92 24.62 3.00
CA ILE A 70 -7.12 25.83 2.71
C ILE A 70 -5.64 25.61 3.09
N LEU A 71 -5.37 25.00 4.23
CA LEU A 71 -4.01 24.69 4.67
C LEU A 71 -3.34 23.70 3.72
N GLU A 72 -4.06 22.68 3.29
CA GLU A 72 -3.57 21.67 2.35
C GLU A 72 -3.30 22.29 0.96
N LYS A 73 -4.21 23.14 0.46
CA LYS A 73 -3.99 23.90 -0.77
C LYS A 73 -2.79 24.84 -0.68
N ASN A 74 -2.66 25.59 0.43
CA ASN A 74 -1.53 26.48 0.63
C ASN A 74 -0.21 25.72 0.76
N GLN A 75 -0.21 24.58 1.46
CA GLN A 75 0.96 23.72 1.58
C GLN A 75 1.39 23.15 0.24
N ASN A 76 0.43 22.72 -0.58
CA ASN A 76 0.69 22.24 -1.92
C ASN A 76 1.15 23.34 -2.87
N HIS A 77 0.61 24.58 -2.75
CA HIS A 77 1.04 25.74 -3.51
C HIS A 77 2.48 26.14 -3.14
N THR A 78 2.77 26.27 -1.84
CA THR A 78 4.13 26.60 -1.36
C THR A 78 5.17 25.54 -1.78
N ARG A 79 4.76 24.25 -1.77
CA ARG A 79 5.65 23.17 -2.26
C ARG A 79 5.91 23.29 -3.76
N ARG A 80 4.89 23.64 -4.56
CA ARG A 80 5.07 23.87 -6.01
C ARG A 80 5.96 25.08 -6.27
N GLU A 81 5.73 26.19 -5.58
CA GLU A 81 6.57 27.38 -5.71
C GLU A 81 8.03 27.11 -5.29
N LEU A 82 8.24 26.35 -4.20
CA LEU A 82 9.59 25.94 -3.78
C LEU A 82 10.26 25.02 -4.81
N SER A 83 9.51 24.11 -5.42
CA SER A 83 9.97 23.26 -6.52
C SER A 83 10.29 24.09 -7.77
N ASP A 84 9.44 25.05 -8.11
CA ASP A 84 9.63 25.92 -9.28
C ASP A 84 10.81 26.89 -9.08
N VAL A 85 11.03 27.41 -7.87
CA VAL A 85 12.19 28.22 -7.53
C VAL A 85 13.46 27.37 -7.55
N LYS A 86 13.41 26.15 -7.02
CA LYS A 86 14.54 25.20 -7.06
C LYS A 86 14.88 24.80 -8.50
N ASN A 87 13.87 24.53 -9.33
CA ASN A 87 14.05 24.21 -10.75
C ASN A 87 14.54 25.41 -11.58
N LYS A 88 14.26 26.65 -11.14
CA LYS A 88 14.80 27.88 -11.76
C LYS A 88 16.24 28.18 -11.38
N ILE A 89 16.74 27.67 -10.24
CA ILE A 89 18.13 27.80 -9.79
C ILE A 89 19.02 26.69 -10.39
N GLU A 90 18.42 25.56 -10.79
CA GLU A 90 19.11 24.50 -11.51
C GLU A 90 19.05 24.79 -13.01
N ILE A 91 20.21 24.84 -13.64
CA ILE A 91 20.51 25.15 -15.05
C ILE A 91 19.33 24.80 -15.99
N PRO A 92 18.72 25.77 -16.69
CA PRO A 92 17.62 25.49 -17.59
C PRO A 92 18.07 24.59 -18.74
N GLY A 93 17.40 23.44 -18.89
CA GLY A 93 17.32 22.85 -20.21
C GLY A 93 18.09 21.59 -20.53
N VAL A 94 18.61 20.82 -19.56
CA VAL A 94 19.04 19.45 -19.90
C VAL A 94 17.89 18.49 -19.61
N PRO A 95 17.20 17.97 -20.64
CA PRO A 95 16.16 16.96 -20.42
C PRO A 95 16.81 15.72 -19.80
N ALA A 96 16.12 15.08 -18.87
CA ALA A 96 16.56 13.80 -18.33
C ALA A 96 16.82 12.83 -19.48
N LYS A 97 18.04 12.30 -19.56
CA LYS A 97 18.45 11.37 -20.63
C LYS A 97 17.90 9.97 -20.38
N PHE A 98 17.67 9.65 -19.12
CA PHE A 98 17.25 8.33 -18.67
C PHE A 98 16.19 8.47 -17.58
N GLY A 99 15.25 7.53 -17.54
CA GLY A 99 14.23 7.50 -16.52
C GLY A 99 13.88 6.06 -16.13
N GLY A 100 13.59 5.88 -14.85
CA GLY A 100 13.19 4.59 -14.31
C GLY A 100 12.45 4.77 -12.99
N THR A 101 12.33 3.69 -12.27
CA THR A 101 11.71 3.63 -10.95
C THR A 101 12.73 3.17 -9.93
N GLY A 102 12.58 3.60 -8.69
CA GLY A 102 13.31 3.07 -7.55
C GLY A 102 12.41 2.99 -6.34
N PHE A 103 12.77 2.20 -5.36
CA PHE A 103 12.01 2.10 -4.12
C PHE A 103 12.93 2.05 -2.90
N LEU A 104 12.44 2.52 -1.77
CA LEU A 104 13.20 2.55 -0.53
C LEU A 104 13.51 1.13 -0.04
N ILE A 105 14.75 0.92 0.37
CA ILE A 105 15.19 -0.28 1.10
C ILE A 105 15.48 0.00 2.57
N ASP A 106 15.61 1.29 2.92
CA ASP A 106 15.80 1.78 4.29
C ASP A 106 15.01 3.08 4.46
N ALA A 107 14.41 3.27 5.60
CA ALA A 107 13.62 4.46 5.93
C ALA A 107 14.42 5.76 5.92
N LYS A 108 15.76 5.68 5.98
CA LYS A 108 16.68 6.84 5.95
C LYS A 108 16.97 7.35 4.53
N GLY A 109 16.31 6.83 3.49
CA GLY A 109 16.45 7.31 2.11
C GLY A 109 17.48 6.56 1.28
N TYR A 110 17.69 5.29 1.57
CA TYR A 110 18.39 4.39 0.66
C TYR A 110 17.36 3.74 -0.27
N LEU A 111 17.61 3.83 -1.58
CA LEU A 111 16.77 3.24 -2.61
C LEU A 111 17.53 2.18 -3.38
N VAL A 112 16.79 1.26 -3.95
CA VAL A 112 17.29 0.35 -5.00
C VAL A 112 16.60 0.67 -6.32
N THR A 113 17.36 0.58 -7.41
CA THR A 113 16.89 0.65 -8.80
C THR A 113 17.73 -0.30 -9.66
N ASN A 114 17.49 -0.35 -10.97
CA ASN A 114 18.39 -1.04 -11.88
C ASN A 114 19.66 -0.23 -12.18
N ALA A 115 20.79 -0.91 -12.36
CA ALA A 115 22.05 -0.27 -12.71
C ALA A 115 21.93 0.49 -14.05
N HIS A 116 21.29 -0.12 -15.06
CA HIS A 116 21.14 0.50 -16.38
C HIS A 116 20.34 1.81 -16.37
N VAL A 117 19.55 2.07 -15.32
CA VAL A 117 18.78 3.32 -15.16
C VAL A 117 19.72 4.48 -14.80
N VAL A 118 20.84 4.22 -14.13
CA VAL A 118 21.72 5.27 -13.56
C VAL A 118 23.16 5.27 -14.07
N ASN A 119 23.63 4.21 -14.72
CA ASN A 119 25.04 4.01 -15.07
C ASN A 119 25.66 5.07 -16.02
N LYS A 120 24.83 5.82 -16.74
CA LYS A 120 25.30 6.86 -17.67
C LYS A 120 24.96 8.27 -17.19
N ALA A 121 24.43 8.39 -15.98
CA ALA A 121 24.01 9.66 -15.42
C ALA A 121 25.16 10.33 -14.68
N GLU A 122 25.41 11.59 -15.00
CA GLU A 122 26.33 12.46 -14.24
C GLU A 122 25.66 13.01 -12.99
N LYS A 123 24.34 13.25 -13.07
CA LYS A 123 23.51 13.72 -11.97
C LYS A 123 22.26 12.82 -11.87
N ILE A 124 21.89 12.47 -10.65
CA ILE A 124 20.69 11.68 -10.36
C ILE A 124 19.77 12.46 -9.46
N THR A 125 18.50 12.50 -9.81
CA THR A 125 17.44 12.98 -8.94
C THR A 125 16.37 11.89 -8.79
N VAL A 126 15.64 11.96 -7.68
CA VAL A 126 14.48 11.09 -7.43
C VAL A 126 13.27 11.95 -7.13
N GLN A 127 12.16 11.67 -7.79
CA GLN A 127 10.93 12.41 -7.61
C GLN A 127 9.91 11.56 -6.86
N SER A 128 9.39 12.11 -5.76
CA SER A 128 8.36 11.48 -4.96
C SER A 128 6.99 11.60 -5.63
N LYS A 129 6.00 10.84 -5.15
CA LYS A 129 4.58 10.94 -5.56
C LYS A 129 4.03 12.37 -5.48
N SER A 130 4.48 13.17 -4.53
CA SER A 130 4.06 14.57 -4.38
C SER A 130 4.70 15.52 -5.39
N GLY A 131 5.53 15.02 -6.32
CA GLY A 131 6.24 15.82 -7.33
C GLY A 131 7.50 16.50 -6.79
N VAL A 132 7.88 16.27 -5.53
CA VAL A 132 9.11 16.82 -4.96
C VAL A 132 10.31 16.07 -5.53
N GLU A 133 11.19 16.78 -6.20
CA GLU A 133 12.43 16.26 -6.75
C GLU A 133 13.56 16.44 -5.74
N LEU A 134 14.31 15.37 -5.49
CA LEU A 134 15.37 15.31 -4.48
C LEU A 134 16.67 14.82 -5.14
N SER A 135 17.79 15.41 -4.77
CA SER A 135 19.12 14.98 -5.21
C SER A 135 19.46 13.62 -4.61
N ALA A 136 20.02 12.74 -5.43
CA ALA A 136 20.49 11.42 -5.00
C ALA A 136 21.88 11.11 -5.58
N VAL A 137 22.61 10.24 -4.89
CA VAL A 137 23.93 9.77 -5.32
C VAL A 137 23.95 8.25 -5.36
N THR A 138 24.63 7.69 -6.36
CA THR A 138 24.88 6.25 -6.43
C THR A 138 25.96 5.91 -5.40
N ILE A 139 25.65 5.01 -4.49
CA ILE A 139 26.61 4.50 -3.49
C ILE A 139 27.11 3.10 -3.82
N PHE A 140 26.40 2.39 -4.69
CA PHE A 140 26.79 1.07 -5.20
C PHE A 140 26.13 0.83 -6.56
N SER A 141 26.85 0.21 -7.49
CA SER A 141 26.31 -0.26 -8.77
C SER A 141 26.99 -1.56 -9.18
N ASP A 142 26.20 -2.52 -9.62
CA ASP A 142 26.65 -3.81 -10.15
C ASP A 142 25.90 -4.10 -11.46
N ASP A 143 26.60 -4.03 -12.55
CA ASP A 143 26.06 -4.27 -13.90
C ASP A 143 25.68 -5.73 -14.13
N SER A 144 26.36 -6.66 -13.45
CA SER A 144 26.13 -8.10 -13.60
C SER A 144 24.81 -8.52 -12.92
N LEU A 145 24.49 -7.87 -11.81
CA LEU A 145 23.20 -8.03 -11.11
C LEU A 145 22.12 -7.08 -11.65
N ASP A 146 22.52 -6.08 -12.45
CA ASP A 146 21.69 -4.96 -12.87
C ASP A 146 20.99 -4.25 -11.68
N ILE A 147 21.77 -4.01 -10.62
CA ILE A 147 21.30 -3.36 -9.38
C ILE A 147 22.16 -2.16 -9.05
N ALA A 148 21.54 -1.03 -8.75
CA ALA A 148 22.17 0.13 -8.14
C ALA A 148 21.49 0.49 -6.82
N ILE A 149 22.29 0.93 -5.84
CA ILE A 149 21.81 1.48 -4.58
C ILE A 149 22.10 2.96 -4.56
N LEU A 150 21.05 3.75 -4.37
CA LEU A 150 21.10 5.19 -4.32
C LEU A 150 20.91 5.67 -2.87
N LYS A 151 21.49 6.80 -2.54
CA LYS A 151 21.23 7.53 -1.30
C LYS A 151 20.67 8.90 -1.64
N ILE A 152 19.49 9.23 -1.12
CA ILE A 152 18.96 10.59 -1.16
C ILE A 152 19.87 11.47 -0.28
N SER A 153 20.52 12.45 -0.91
CA SER A 153 21.44 13.38 -0.25
C SER A 153 20.84 14.76 -0.02
N ASP A 154 19.56 14.92 -0.32
CA ASP A 154 18.84 16.19 -0.23
C ASP A 154 18.35 16.45 1.21
N SER A 155 18.55 17.68 1.70
CA SER A 155 18.10 18.13 3.02
C SER A 155 16.58 18.21 3.17
N LEU A 156 15.83 18.24 2.07
CA LEU A 156 14.38 18.24 2.06
C LEU A 156 13.80 16.83 2.31
N TYR A 157 14.61 15.78 2.19
CA TYR A 157 14.15 14.42 2.48
C TYR A 157 13.86 14.25 3.97
N LYS A 158 12.64 13.80 4.26
CA LYS A 158 12.25 13.43 5.62
C LYS A 158 12.25 11.92 5.75
N PRO A 159 13.11 11.34 6.61
CA PRO A 159 13.11 9.91 6.86
C PRO A 159 11.74 9.41 7.32
N LEU A 160 11.37 8.22 6.86
CA LEU A 160 10.17 7.54 7.32
C LEU A 160 10.42 6.86 8.68
N ASN A 161 9.37 6.64 9.45
CA ASN A 161 9.49 5.88 10.70
C ASN A 161 9.82 4.40 10.43
N ALA A 162 9.16 3.81 9.42
CA ALA A 162 9.39 2.43 8.97
C ALA A 162 8.88 2.28 7.54
N LEU A 163 9.41 1.28 6.82
CA LEU A 163 8.87 0.87 5.52
C LEU A 163 7.69 -0.09 5.75
N PRO A 164 6.62 0.01 4.92
CA PRO A 164 5.40 -0.78 5.14
C PRO A 164 5.55 -2.24 4.70
N TYR A 165 6.52 -2.56 3.87
CA TYR A 165 6.75 -3.88 3.28
C TYR A 165 7.97 -4.58 3.88
N PHE A 166 8.07 -5.86 3.62
CA PHE A 166 9.22 -6.71 3.92
C PHE A 166 9.97 -7.02 2.62
N ILE A 167 11.32 -7.10 2.68
CA ILE A 167 12.13 -7.55 1.53
C ILE A 167 12.47 -9.02 1.74
N ASN A 168 11.88 -9.89 0.91
CA ASN A 168 12.02 -11.33 1.07
C ASN A 168 13.40 -11.80 0.62
N ARG A 169 14.21 -12.29 1.56
CA ARG A 169 15.57 -12.78 1.27
C ARG A 169 15.57 -14.11 0.51
N LYS A 170 14.59 -14.95 0.76
CA LYS A 170 14.54 -16.29 0.15
C LYS A 170 14.04 -16.25 -1.30
N SER A 171 13.29 -15.21 -1.68
CA SER A 171 12.65 -15.06 -3.01
C SER A 171 11.90 -16.33 -3.44
N VAL A 172 11.34 -17.06 -2.47
CA VAL A 172 10.53 -18.25 -2.76
C VAL A 172 9.13 -17.78 -3.09
N VAL A 173 8.79 -17.87 -4.35
CA VAL A 173 7.47 -17.53 -4.90
C VAL A 173 7.06 -18.71 -5.76
N ASP A 174 5.82 -19.14 -5.64
CA ASP A 174 5.29 -20.25 -6.43
C ASP A 174 4.78 -19.79 -7.80
N LEU A 175 4.76 -20.70 -8.76
CA LEU A 175 4.18 -20.43 -10.06
C LEU A 175 2.71 -20.04 -9.90
N ALA A 176 2.27 -19.10 -10.74
CA ALA A 176 0.93 -18.53 -10.71
C ALA A 176 0.62 -17.69 -9.45
N GLU A 177 1.58 -17.47 -8.54
CA GLU A 177 1.35 -16.57 -7.41
C GLU A 177 1.05 -15.15 -7.91
N PRO A 178 -0.04 -14.51 -7.41
CA PRO A 178 -0.40 -13.15 -7.79
C PRO A 178 0.65 -12.17 -7.31
N ILE A 179 1.10 -11.30 -8.22
CA ILE A 179 2.07 -10.25 -7.95
C ILE A 179 1.58 -8.91 -8.50
N PHE A 180 2.16 -7.83 -8.00
CA PHE A 180 1.91 -6.49 -8.54
C PHE A 180 3.18 -5.65 -8.49
N THR A 181 3.16 -4.56 -9.23
CA THR A 181 4.25 -3.57 -9.27
C THR A 181 3.69 -2.16 -9.23
N LEU A 182 4.52 -1.23 -8.79
CA LEU A 182 4.31 0.20 -8.89
C LEU A 182 5.53 0.81 -9.58
N GLY A 183 5.32 1.72 -10.51
CA GLY A 183 6.43 2.33 -11.24
C GLY A 183 6.03 3.61 -11.95
N TYR A 184 7.01 4.26 -12.56
CA TYR A 184 6.88 5.53 -13.26
C TYR A 184 7.25 5.40 -14.74
N PRO A 185 6.38 4.79 -15.58
CA PRO A 185 6.56 4.81 -17.03
C PRO A 185 6.21 6.19 -17.62
N ARG A 186 5.68 7.06 -16.80
CA ARG A 186 5.35 8.47 -17.06
C ARG A 186 5.41 9.23 -15.74
N GLU A 187 5.10 10.54 -15.74
CA GLU A 187 5.15 11.36 -14.52
C GLU A 187 4.21 10.90 -13.39
N GLU A 188 3.20 10.12 -13.70
CA GLU A 188 2.27 9.54 -12.75
C GLU A 188 2.67 8.10 -12.40
N ILE A 189 2.52 7.72 -11.13
CA ILE A 189 2.74 6.34 -10.69
C ILE A 189 1.69 5.41 -11.31
N VAL A 190 2.14 4.28 -11.85
CA VAL A 190 1.30 3.29 -12.52
C VAL A 190 1.33 1.98 -11.75
N TYR A 191 0.15 1.43 -11.49
CA TYR A 191 -0.04 0.11 -10.93
C TYR A 191 -0.12 -0.94 -12.04
N GLY A 192 0.60 -2.04 -11.90
CA GLY A 192 0.48 -3.22 -12.74
C GLY A 192 0.27 -4.47 -11.89
N GLN A 193 -0.53 -5.42 -12.36
CA GLN A 193 -0.70 -6.71 -11.69
C GLN A 193 -0.55 -7.87 -12.66
N GLY A 194 -0.20 -9.02 -12.13
CA GLY A 194 -0.03 -10.25 -12.87
C GLY A 194 0.36 -11.41 -11.97
N TYR A 195 1.21 -12.29 -12.45
CA TYR A 195 1.63 -13.48 -11.73
C TYR A 195 3.05 -13.90 -12.08
N LEU A 196 3.66 -14.75 -11.25
CA LEU A 196 4.93 -15.40 -11.55
C LEU A 196 4.73 -16.46 -12.63
N SER A 197 5.41 -16.29 -13.77
CA SER A 197 5.30 -17.18 -14.93
C SER A 197 6.36 -18.29 -14.94
N ALA A 198 7.60 -17.98 -14.47
CA ALA A 198 8.66 -18.97 -14.33
C ALA A 198 9.61 -18.61 -13.18
N LYS A 199 10.12 -19.63 -12.48
CA LYS A 199 11.07 -19.44 -11.34
C LYS A 199 12.47 -19.03 -11.81
N THR A 200 12.78 -19.09 -13.10
CA THR A 200 14.05 -18.66 -13.72
C THR A 200 13.78 -17.63 -14.80
N GLY A 201 14.79 -16.85 -15.13
CA GLY A 201 14.77 -15.94 -16.25
C GLY A 201 15.10 -16.61 -17.58
N PHE A 202 15.46 -15.80 -18.58
CA PHE A 202 15.80 -16.27 -19.92
C PHE A 202 16.99 -17.26 -19.88
N ASN A 203 16.89 -18.32 -20.69
CA ASN A 203 17.89 -19.40 -20.73
C ASN A 203 18.25 -20.01 -19.37
N GLY A 204 17.30 -20.06 -18.43
CA GLY A 204 17.52 -20.66 -17.13
C GLY A 204 18.28 -19.77 -16.13
N ASP A 205 18.39 -18.47 -16.39
CA ASP A 205 19.02 -17.53 -15.46
C ASP A 205 18.40 -17.62 -14.07
N THR A 206 19.20 -17.90 -13.08
CA THR A 206 18.79 -18.07 -11.67
C THR A 206 18.74 -16.78 -10.87
N LEU A 207 19.29 -15.67 -11.41
CA LEU A 207 19.27 -14.35 -10.81
C LEU A 207 17.93 -13.66 -10.99
N THR A 208 17.24 -14.01 -12.09
CA THR A 208 15.95 -13.43 -12.45
C THR A 208 14.83 -14.48 -12.41
N CYS A 209 13.59 -14.03 -12.55
CA CYS A 209 12.41 -14.85 -12.78
C CYS A 209 11.54 -14.18 -13.85
N GLN A 210 10.75 -14.97 -14.54
CA GLN A 210 9.80 -14.45 -15.54
C GLN A 210 8.48 -14.12 -14.88
N ILE A 211 7.93 -12.97 -15.21
CA ILE A 211 6.64 -12.50 -14.71
C ILE A 211 5.72 -12.10 -15.87
N SER A 212 4.42 -12.23 -15.65
CA SER A 212 3.39 -11.76 -16.56
C SER A 212 2.78 -10.48 -16.01
N ILE A 213 3.43 -9.37 -16.29
CA ILE A 213 2.97 -8.01 -15.94
C ILE A 213 3.19 -7.13 -17.17
N SER A 214 2.23 -6.25 -17.48
CA SER A 214 2.46 -5.22 -18.49
C SER A 214 3.51 -4.24 -17.96
N ALA A 215 4.65 -4.19 -18.62
CA ALA A 215 5.74 -3.28 -18.27
C ALA A 215 6.14 -2.42 -19.47
N ASN A 216 6.31 -1.14 -19.22
CA ASN A 216 6.76 -0.15 -20.19
C ASN A 216 8.14 0.41 -19.78
N PRO A 217 8.90 1.01 -20.68
CA PRO A 217 10.07 1.80 -20.32
C PRO A 217 9.73 2.76 -19.18
N GLY A 218 10.60 2.88 -18.17
CA GLY A 218 10.36 3.63 -16.95
C GLY A 218 9.84 2.79 -15.76
N ASN A 219 9.26 1.60 -15.99
CA ASN A 219 8.94 0.68 -14.90
C ASN A 219 10.18 -0.05 -14.34
N SER A 220 11.30 -0.08 -15.06
CA SER A 220 12.57 -0.66 -14.62
C SER A 220 13.00 -0.08 -13.27
N GLY A 221 13.38 -0.93 -12.33
CA GLY A 221 13.74 -0.58 -10.96
C GLY A 221 12.56 -0.57 -9.99
N GLY A 222 11.34 -0.73 -10.47
CA GLY A 222 10.15 -0.81 -9.64
C GLY A 222 10.08 -2.09 -8.81
N PRO A 223 9.43 -2.07 -7.64
CA PRO A 223 9.27 -3.24 -6.80
C PRO A 223 8.29 -4.24 -7.41
N VAL A 224 8.63 -5.52 -7.37
CA VAL A 224 7.71 -6.63 -7.61
C VAL A 224 7.29 -7.20 -6.27
N ILE A 225 5.99 -7.21 -6.00
CA ILE A 225 5.42 -7.42 -4.68
C ILE A 225 4.40 -8.55 -4.74
N ASN A 226 4.42 -9.45 -3.76
CA ASN A 226 3.45 -10.52 -3.65
C ASN A 226 2.17 -10.07 -2.88
N LYS A 227 1.21 -10.98 -2.73
CA LYS A 227 -0.06 -10.71 -2.03
C LYS A 227 0.11 -10.31 -0.56
N ASP A 228 1.18 -10.77 0.10
CA ASP A 228 1.46 -10.52 1.52
C ASP A 228 2.22 -9.20 1.74
N GLY A 229 2.44 -8.41 0.67
CA GLY A 229 3.18 -7.15 0.74
C GLY A 229 4.68 -7.36 0.95
N GLU A 230 5.23 -8.44 0.41
CA GLU A 230 6.65 -8.72 0.40
C GLU A 230 7.26 -8.36 -0.94
N ILE A 231 8.38 -7.66 -0.92
CA ILE A 231 9.20 -7.42 -2.12
C ILE A 231 9.90 -8.75 -2.48
N ILE A 232 9.57 -9.29 -3.64
CA ILE A 232 10.12 -10.53 -4.17
C ILE A 232 11.14 -10.29 -5.29
N GLY A 233 11.17 -9.07 -5.85
CA GLY A 233 12.09 -8.72 -6.92
C GLY A 233 12.05 -7.26 -7.31
N ILE A 234 12.88 -6.93 -8.29
CA ILE A 234 12.99 -5.63 -8.95
C ILE A 234 12.61 -5.85 -10.41
N LEU A 235 11.65 -5.09 -10.93
CA LEU A 235 11.23 -5.18 -12.32
C LEU A 235 12.38 -4.71 -13.25
N SER A 236 12.67 -5.48 -14.30
CA SER A 236 13.66 -5.12 -15.31
C SER A 236 13.06 -5.27 -16.71
N THR A 237 13.17 -4.20 -17.50
CA THR A 237 12.75 -4.19 -18.91
C THR A 237 13.94 -4.34 -19.87
N ARG A 238 15.15 -4.66 -19.33
CA ARG A 238 16.39 -4.73 -20.14
C ARG A 238 16.43 -5.91 -21.12
N GLN A 239 15.82 -7.03 -20.77
CA GLN A 239 15.81 -8.23 -21.62
C GLN A 239 14.64 -8.16 -22.61
N THR A 240 14.89 -7.57 -23.77
CA THR A 240 13.92 -7.45 -24.87
C THR A 240 14.00 -8.61 -25.88
N SER A 241 14.84 -9.61 -25.64
CA SER A 241 15.09 -10.71 -26.58
C SER A 241 13.92 -11.67 -26.79
N ALA A 242 12.87 -11.57 -25.98
CA ALA A 242 11.61 -12.28 -26.17
C ALA A 242 10.48 -11.26 -26.14
N GLU A 243 9.87 -11.00 -27.28
CA GLU A 243 8.78 -10.05 -27.44
C GLU A 243 7.62 -10.41 -26.47
N GLY A 244 7.20 -9.45 -25.64
CA GLY A 244 6.11 -9.65 -24.67
C GLY A 244 6.49 -10.35 -23.36
N VAL A 245 7.77 -10.63 -23.11
CA VAL A 245 8.23 -11.27 -21.86
C VAL A 245 8.90 -10.27 -20.94
N VAL A 246 8.48 -10.26 -19.67
CA VAL A 246 9.02 -9.38 -18.63
C VAL A 246 9.73 -10.20 -17.55
N PHE A 247 10.83 -9.67 -17.05
CA PHE A 247 11.62 -10.32 -16.01
C PHE A 247 11.70 -9.46 -14.75
N ALA A 248 11.90 -10.13 -13.62
CA ALA A 248 12.22 -9.48 -12.36
C ALA A 248 13.53 -10.04 -11.80
N ILE A 249 14.42 -9.17 -11.37
CA ILE A 249 15.61 -9.54 -10.60
C ILE A 249 15.15 -9.96 -9.23
N LYS A 250 15.49 -11.18 -8.81
CA LYS A 250 15.04 -11.71 -7.51
C LYS A 250 15.58 -10.88 -6.35
N SER A 251 14.74 -10.64 -5.36
CA SER A 251 15.07 -9.81 -4.19
C SER A 251 16.30 -10.30 -3.41
N LYS A 252 16.65 -11.59 -3.45
CA LYS A 252 17.90 -12.11 -2.87
C LYS A 252 19.15 -11.38 -3.37
N ASN A 253 19.11 -10.83 -4.59
CA ASN A 253 20.24 -10.11 -5.17
C ASN A 253 20.40 -8.70 -4.57
N ILE A 254 19.35 -8.11 -3.97
CA ILE A 254 19.49 -6.89 -3.16
C ILE A 254 20.43 -7.16 -1.98
N PHE A 255 20.30 -8.31 -1.32
CA PHE A 255 21.19 -8.68 -0.22
C PHE A 255 22.62 -8.90 -0.67
N LYS A 256 22.84 -9.50 -1.87
CA LYS A 256 24.18 -9.63 -2.45
C LYS A 256 24.81 -8.28 -2.74
N ALA A 257 24.03 -7.33 -3.31
CA ALA A 257 24.48 -5.97 -3.54
C ALA A 257 24.88 -5.26 -2.24
N LEU A 258 24.08 -5.43 -1.18
CA LEU A 258 24.39 -4.88 0.15
C LEU A 258 25.63 -5.55 0.78
N ASP A 259 25.81 -6.83 0.58
CA ASP A 259 27.01 -7.54 1.06
C ASP A 259 28.27 -7.08 0.29
N GLY A 260 28.15 -6.76 -1.01
CA GLY A 260 29.20 -6.09 -1.79
C GLY A 260 29.52 -4.70 -1.24
N LEU A 261 28.50 -3.87 -1.05
CA LEU A 261 28.64 -2.52 -0.51
C LEU A 261 29.33 -2.47 0.86
N LYS A 262 29.03 -3.45 1.76
CA LYS A 262 29.67 -3.53 3.08
C LYS A 262 31.17 -3.85 3.02
N LYS A 263 31.63 -4.54 1.99
CA LYS A 263 33.06 -4.80 1.79
C LYS A 263 33.82 -3.50 1.43
N ASP A 264 33.15 -2.63 0.68
CA ASP A 264 33.74 -1.37 0.22
C ASP A 264 33.61 -0.24 1.25
N SER A 265 32.62 -0.32 2.14
CA SER A 265 32.26 0.74 3.09
C SER A 265 31.80 0.16 4.43
N SER A 266 32.74 -0.12 5.33
CA SER A 266 32.49 -0.76 6.63
C SER A 266 31.60 0.03 7.60
N ASN A 267 31.43 1.33 7.41
CA ASN A 267 30.65 2.23 8.28
C ASN A 267 29.22 2.46 7.84
N LEU A 268 28.77 1.84 6.72
CA LEU A 268 27.44 2.08 6.19
C LEU A 268 26.42 1.08 6.78
N HIS A 269 25.49 1.57 7.57
CA HIS A 269 24.43 0.76 8.18
C HIS A 269 23.09 1.00 7.48
N ILE A 270 22.74 0.13 6.53
CA ILE A 270 21.42 0.09 5.89
C ILE A 270 20.57 -0.94 6.64
N LYS A 271 19.44 -0.51 7.18
CA LYS A 271 18.52 -1.37 7.94
C LYS A 271 17.34 -1.77 7.06
N LEU A 272 17.39 -2.96 6.50
CA LEU A 272 16.29 -3.52 5.73
C LEU A 272 15.06 -3.78 6.61
N PRO A 273 13.83 -3.61 6.07
CA PRO A 273 12.61 -3.98 6.77
C PRO A 273 12.53 -5.50 6.93
N THR A 274 12.16 -5.95 8.12
CA THR A 274 12.08 -7.38 8.48
C THR A 274 10.68 -7.92 8.62
N THR A 275 9.69 -7.03 8.61
CA THR A 275 8.27 -7.37 8.75
C THR A 275 7.42 -6.56 7.78
N SER A 276 6.32 -7.13 7.29
CA SER A 276 5.34 -6.42 6.48
C SER A 276 4.19 -5.93 7.35
N ALA A 277 3.97 -4.62 7.39
CA ALA A 277 2.82 -4.00 8.06
C ALA A 277 1.56 -3.96 7.17
N ILE A 278 1.67 -4.48 5.95
CA ILE A 278 0.61 -4.47 4.93
C ILE A 278 0.11 -5.87 4.57
N LYS A 279 0.55 -6.89 5.31
CA LYS A 279 0.02 -8.23 5.20
C LYS A 279 -1.45 -8.25 5.62
N ASN A 280 -2.29 -9.00 4.91
CA ASN A 280 -3.72 -9.20 5.21
C ASN A 280 -4.60 -7.93 5.12
N ILE A 281 -4.14 -6.85 4.50
CA ILE A 281 -5.00 -5.71 4.14
C ILE A 281 -5.31 -5.76 2.64
N ASP A 282 -6.38 -5.07 2.23
CA ASP A 282 -6.78 -5.04 0.82
C ASP A 282 -5.73 -4.37 -0.08
N ARG A 283 -5.76 -4.69 -1.38
CA ARG A 283 -4.79 -4.22 -2.35
C ARG A 283 -4.71 -2.71 -2.44
N THR A 284 -5.84 -2.03 -2.38
CA THR A 284 -5.90 -0.57 -2.46
C THR A 284 -5.18 0.07 -1.28
N GLN A 285 -5.34 -0.50 -0.08
CA GLN A 285 -4.66 -0.04 1.12
C GLN A 285 -3.16 -0.37 1.09
N GLN A 286 -2.78 -1.54 0.55
CA GLN A 286 -1.37 -1.87 0.33
C GLN A 286 -0.71 -0.84 -0.58
N VAL A 287 -1.31 -0.56 -1.73
CA VAL A 287 -0.81 0.41 -2.72
C VAL A 287 -0.64 1.78 -2.10
N LYS A 288 -1.65 2.32 -1.40
CA LYS A 288 -1.59 3.63 -0.72
C LYS A 288 -0.41 3.78 0.24
N LYS A 289 0.00 2.68 0.90
CA LYS A 289 1.16 2.70 1.81
C LYS A 289 2.49 2.56 1.08
N ILE A 290 2.53 1.80 -0.01
CA ILE A 290 3.77 1.52 -0.76
C ILE A 290 4.14 2.69 -1.66
N GLU A 291 3.17 3.37 -2.28
CA GLU A 291 3.42 4.46 -3.23
C GLU A 291 4.25 5.61 -2.65
N GLU A 292 4.22 5.82 -1.32
CA GLU A 292 5.07 6.79 -0.63
C GLU A 292 6.55 6.36 -0.57
N CYS A 293 6.83 5.09 -0.86
CA CYS A 293 8.17 4.52 -0.84
C CYS A 293 8.74 4.29 -2.25
N VAL A 294 7.98 4.63 -3.31
CA VAL A 294 8.37 4.44 -4.71
C VAL A 294 8.62 5.80 -5.35
N PHE A 295 9.72 5.91 -6.07
CA PHE A 295 10.20 7.17 -6.65
C PHE A 295 10.46 7.02 -8.15
N MET A 296 10.19 8.07 -8.90
CA MET A 296 10.74 8.20 -10.25
C MET A 296 12.23 8.50 -10.12
N VAL A 297 13.07 7.78 -10.82
CA VAL A 297 14.52 8.01 -10.91
C VAL A 297 14.83 8.69 -12.23
N LYS A 298 15.50 9.83 -12.19
CA LYS A 298 15.90 10.61 -13.37
C LYS A 298 17.43 10.72 -13.41
N GLY A 299 18.02 10.42 -14.57
CA GLY A 299 19.45 10.58 -14.85
C GLY A 299 19.68 11.68 -15.89
N TYR A 300 20.64 12.53 -15.60
CA TYR A 300 21.03 13.65 -16.46
C TYR A 300 22.45 13.49 -16.99
#